data_97cc80e6fecf7f18c616144250830449
#
_entry.id   97cc80e6fecf7f18c616144250830449
#
_cell.length_a   1.000
_cell.length_b   1.000
_cell.length_c   1.000
_cell.angle_alpha   90.00
_cell.angle_beta   90.00
_cell.angle_gamma   90.00
#
_symmetry.space_group_name_H-M   'P 1'
#
loop_
_entity.id
_entity.type
_entity.pdbx_description
1 polymer ?
#
loop_
_entity_poly.entity_id
_entity_poly.type
_entity_poly.pdbx_seq_one_letter_code
_entity_poly.pdbx_strand_id
1 'polypeptide(L)'
;LRIKACTLTRPASCLLCQKNRNSRFVGGVMKQEKYRFAVLLHSYEIIEECKKAMVGCPDEIHYDLINFETGPQKARECLENGYEVILCHGGTGDTIFRSVPHSVVKIERSDMDVLRALRVAEKYSDRIILASYQDEFHDSIAVEMERILDIKVQCAIYDSPAMMRQAIQQCVLQGFKVLIGGGVSKACMEEYGGRGFIIKPAHRSIQLAFKRGRHLAQSQREAKRRNGNMMMILEHLQEGVLCIDSEQHVLIANK
;
A
#
# COMPACT_ATOMS: atom_id res chain seq x y z
N LEU A 1 -31.89 8.53 -46.83
CA LEU A 1 -31.62 8.70 -45.38
C LEU A 1 -30.27 8.07 -45.08
N ARG A 2 -29.25 8.93 -44.89
CA ARG A 2 -27.89 8.49 -44.51
C ARG A 2 -27.77 8.59 -42.99
N ILE A 3 -27.52 7.46 -42.33
CA ILE A 3 -27.13 7.40 -40.92
C ILE A 3 -25.60 7.34 -40.88
N LYS A 4 -24.96 8.41 -40.40
CA LYS A 4 -23.52 8.41 -40.09
C LYS A 4 -23.31 7.72 -38.72
N ALA A 5 -22.64 6.59 -38.72
CA ALA A 5 -22.13 5.95 -37.52
C ALA A 5 -20.92 6.76 -37.03
N CYS A 6 -21.03 7.33 -35.84
CA CYS A 6 -19.92 7.97 -35.14
C CYS A 6 -19.34 6.96 -34.19
N THR A 7 -18.21 6.35 -34.56
CA THR A 7 -17.42 5.47 -33.68
C THR A 7 -16.57 6.31 -32.73
N LEU A 8 -17.13 6.60 -31.56
CA LEU A 8 -16.37 7.12 -30.43
C LEU A 8 -15.81 5.91 -29.64
N THR A 9 -14.53 5.63 -29.82
CA THR A 9 -13.78 4.75 -28.96
C THR A 9 -13.71 5.37 -27.55
N ARG A 10 -14.52 4.86 -26.63
CA ARG A 10 -14.42 5.20 -25.21
C ARG A 10 -13.15 4.56 -24.64
N PRO A 11 -12.30 5.28 -23.89
CA PRO A 11 -11.23 4.65 -23.13
C PRO A 11 -11.84 3.74 -22.08
N ALA A 12 -11.20 2.59 -21.87
CA ALA A 12 -11.61 1.57 -20.90
C ALA A 12 -11.88 2.23 -19.54
N SER A 13 -13.12 2.16 -19.11
CA SER A 13 -13.62 2.74 -17.88
C SER A 13 -12.89 2.17 -16.68
N CYS A 14 -12.25 3.03 -15.91
CA CYS A 14 -11.69 2.74 -14.60
C CYS A 14 -12.76 2.03 -13.73
N LEU A 15 -12.50 0.80 -13.31
CA LEU A 15 -13.38 -0.02 -12.44
C LEU A 15 -13.74 0.66 -11.10
N LEU A 16 -13.07 1.75 -10.75
CA LEU A 16 -13.34 2.58 -9.56
C LEU A 16 -14.57 3.49 -9.70
N CYS A 17 -15.12 3.66 -10.92
CA CYS A 17 -16.30 4.50 -11.17
C CYS A 17 -17.63 3.74 -11.01
N GLN A 18 -17.63 2.45 -10.66
CA GLN A 18 -18.88 1.72 -10.39
C GLN A 18 -19.49 2.17 -9.06
N LYS A 19 -20.53 3.00 -9.20
CA LYS A 19 -21.59 3.37 -8.24
C LYS A 19 -21.28 3.15 -6.76
N ASN A 20 -20.69 4.16 -6.14
CA ASN A 20 -20.71 4.29 -4.69
C ASN A 20 -22.14 4.67 -4.24
N ARG A 21 -22.87 3.76 -3.56
CA ARG A 21 -24.26 3.98 -3.09
C ARG A 21 -24.39 5.01 -1.96
N ASN A 22 -23.30 5.66 -1.57
CA ASN A 22 -23.28 6.61 -0.44
C ASN A 22 -23.21 8.09 -0.87
N SER A 23 -23.78 8.43 -2.03
CA SER A 23 -23.91 9.84 -2.42
C SER A 23 -25.13 10.45 -1.70
N ARG A 24 -24.89 11.46 -0.85
CA ARG A 24 -25.96 12.29 -0.29
C ARG A 24 -26.49 13.24 -1.36
N PHE A 25 -27.78 13.18 -1.62
CA PHE A 25 -28.48 14.18 -2.42
C PHE A 25 -28.55 15.51 -1.63
N VAL A 26 -27.77 16.49 -2.07
CA VAL A 26 -27.96 17.89 -1.68
C VAL A 26 -27.91 18.68 -2.98
N GLY A 27 -29.07 19.14 -3.43
CA GLY A 27 -29.17 20.09 -4.55
C GLY A 27 -28.65 19.60 -5.92
N GLY A 28 -29.14 18.46 -6.42
CA GLY A 28 -29.02 18.11 -7.85
C GLY A 28 -27.63 17.77 -8.41
N VAL A 29 -26.55 17.95 -7.66
CA VAL A 29 -25.18 17.58 -8.05
C VAL A 29 -24.63 16.59 -7.05
N MET A 30 -24.31 15.38 -7.51
CA MET A 30 -23.61 14.39 -6.68
C MET A 30 -22.19 14.89 -6.39
N LYS A 31 -21.98 15.52 -5.24
CA LYS A 31 -20.65 15.89 -4.78
C LYS A 31 -19.94 14.60 -4.36
N GLN A 32 -19.03 14.11 -5.20
CA GLN A 32 -18.18 12.97 -4.86
C GLN A 32 -17.27 13.39 -3.70
N GLU A 33 -17.39 12.73 -2.56
CA GLU A 33 -16.49 13.00 -1.42
C GLU A 33 -15.06 12.70 -1.84
N LYS A 34 -14.18 13.67 -1.62
CA LYS A 34 -12.74 13.52 -1.86
C LYS A 34 -12.06 13.10 -0.57
N TYR A 35 -11.14 12.17 -0.69
CA TYR A 35 -10.28 11.71 0.41
C TYR A 35 -8.85 12.19 0.18
N ARG A 36 -8.06 12.24 1.26
CA ARG A 36 -6.67 12.67 1.23
C ARG A 36 -5.76 11.49 1.56
N PHE A 37 -4.98 11.05 0.59
CA PHE A 37 -4.07 9.92 0.70
C PHE A 37 -2.61 10.38 0.69
N ALA A 38 -1.77 9.79 1.54
CA ALA A 38 -0.33 9.85 1.38
C ALA A 38 0.20 8.47 0.95
N VAL A 39 0.87 8.41 -0.17
CA VAL A 39 1.48 7.20 -0.74
C VAL A 39 2.97 7.26 -0.45
N LEU A 40 3.40 6.49 0.56
CA LEU A 40 4.76 6.48 1.07
C LEU A 40 5.47 5.20 0.63
N LEU A 41 6.39 5.30 -0.29
CA LEU A 41 7.02 4.15 -0.95
C LEU A 41 8.55 4.31 -0.98
N HIS A 42 9.23 3.18 -1.09
CA HIS A 42 10.71 3.12 -1.12
C HIS A 42 11.30 3.11 -2.55
N SER A 43 10.47 3.28 -3.58
CA SER A 43 10.91 3.22 -4.97
C SER A 43 10.11 4.16 -5.87
N TYR A 44 10.81 4.97 -6.63
CA TYR A 44 10.21 5.79 -7.69
C TYR A 44 9.48 4.95 -8.74
N GLU A 45 9.98 3.75 -9.05
CA GLU A 45 9.35 2.87 -10.02
C GLU A 45 7.94 2.46 -9.57
N ILE A 46 7.74 2.18 -8.26
CA ILE A 46 6.42 1.83 -7.72
C ILE A 46 5.53 3.08 -7.62
N ILE A 47 6.10 4.25 -7.28
CA ILE A 47 5.36 5.52 -7.30
C ILE A 47 4.76 5.79 -8.69
N GLU A 48 5.54 5.60 -9.74
CA GLU A 48 5.06 5.80 -11.12
C GLU A 48 3.95 4.79 -11.50
N GLU A 49 4.03 3.53 -11.04
CA GLU A 49 2.94 2.57 -11.24
C GLU A 49 1.67 3.00 -10.47
N CYS A 50 1.81 3.56 -9.25
CA CYS A 50 0.68 4.11 -8.50
C CYS A 50 0.05 5.31 -9.23
N LYS A 51 0.86 6.24 -9.74
CA LYS A 51 0.35 7.39 -10.51
C LYS A 51 -0.41 6.94 -11.75
N LYS A 52 0.13 5.96 -12.50
CA LYS A 52 -0.55 5.39 -13.68
C LYS A 52 -1.87 4.71 -13.32
N ALA A 53 -1.89 3.93 -12.23
CA ALA A 53 -3.07 3.21 -11.78
C ALA A 53 -4.20 4.13 -11.29
N MET A 54 -3.85 5.35 -10.88
CA MET A 54 -4.76 6.34 -10.28
C MET A 54 -5.08 7.52 -11.19
N VAL A 55 -4.76 7.45 -12.47
CA VAL A 55 -5.14 8.47 -13.45
C VAL A 55 -6.66 8.67 -13.44
N GLY A 56 -7.10 9.93 -13.30
CA GLY A 56 -8.53 10.29 -13.24
C GLY A 56 -9.17 10.05 -11.85
N CYS A 57 -8.42 9.68 -10.83
CA CYS A 57 -8.91 9.59 -9.46
C CYS A 57 -9.26 11.00 -8.94
N PRO A 58 -10.46 11.20 -8.32
CA PRO A 58 -10.86 12.50 -7.80
C PRO A 58 -10.22 12.87 -6.46
N ASP A 59 -9.57 11.90 -5.79
CA ASP A 59 -8.97 12.09 -4.47
C ASP A 59 -7.68 12.92 -4.56
N GLU A 60 -7.32 13.56 -3.46
CA GLU A 60 -6.02 14.21 -3.29
C GLU A 60 -4.99 13.17 -2.90
N ILE A 61 -3.93 13.01 -3.70
CA ILE A 61 -2.91 12.01 -3.48
C ILE A 61 -1.53 12.67 -3.43
N HIS A 62 -0.89 12.58 -2.28
CA HIS A 62 0.49 12.96 -2.07
C HIS A 62 1.41 11.73 -2.23
N TYR A 63 2.51 11.86 -2.93
CA TYR A 63 3.50 10.80 -3.13
C TYR A 63 4.84 11.22 -2.53
N ASP A 64 5.44 10.36 -1.72
CA ASP A 64 6.75 10.63 -1.15
C ASP A 64 7.63 9.37 -1.15
N LEU A 65 8.95 9.58 -1.28
CA LEU A 65 9.95 8.53 -1.21
C LEU A 65 10.47 8.42 0.23
N ILE A 66 10.42 7.20 0.77
CA ILE A 66 10.80 6.91 2.14
C ILE A 66 11.75 5.71 2.23
N ASN A 67 12.36 5.54 3.38
CA ASN A 67 13.12 4.35 3.76
C ASN A 67 12.62 3.76 5.09
N PHE A 68 13.28 2.72 5.60
CA PHE A 68 12.91 2.07 6.87
C PHE A 68 12.93 3.02 8.06
N GLU A 69 13.86 3.99 8.08
CA GLU A 69 14.08 4.90 9.21
C GLU A 69 13.10 6.08 9.17
N THR A 70 12.93 6.66 7.98
CA THR A 70 12.13 7.89 7.81
C THR A 70 10.64 7.60 7.67
N GLY A 71 10.24 6.39 7.25
CA GLY A 71 8.86 6.04 6.97
C GLY A 71 7.89 6.30 8.12
N PRO A 72 8.15 5.81 9.35
CA PRO A 72 7.24 6.00 10.49
C PRO A 72 7.03 7.46 10.87
N GLN A 73 8.08 8.28 10.86
CA GLN A 73 7.99 9.71 11.15
C GLN A 73 7.19 10.42 10.06
N LYS A 74 7.51 10.16 8.79
CA LYS A 74 6.82 10.77 7.65
C LYS A 74 5.33 10.44 7.61
N ALA A 75 4.96 9.22 8.01
CA ALA A 75 3.56 8.82 8.12
C ALA A 75 2.81 9.65 9.18
N ARG A 76 3.41 9.87 10.35
CA ARG A 76 2.82 10.75 11.39
C ARG A 76 2.66 12.18 10.89
N GLU A 77 3.71 12.76 10.30
CA GLU A 77 3.65 14.11 9.71
C GLU A 77 2.53 14.25 8.68
N CYS A 78 2.34 13.25 7.81
CA CYS A 78 1.23 13.26 6.85
C CYS A 78 -0.13 13.26 7.54
N LEU A 79 -0.34 12.44 8.58
CA LEU A 79 -1.60 12.40 9.32
C LEU A 79 -1.86 13.73 10.06
N GLU A 80 -0.84 14.33 10.66
CA GLU A 80 -0.92 15.66 11.29
C GLU A 80 -1.29 16.75 10.27
N ASN A 81 -0.79 16.65 9.04
CA ASN A 81 -1.14 17.53 7.93
C ASN A 81 -2.53 17.22 7.31
N GLY A 82 -3.30 16.32 7.92
CA GLY A 82 -4.69 16.02 7.57
C GLY A 82 -4.86 15.03 6.42
N TYR A 83 -3.82 14.28 6.04
CA TYR A 83 -4.02 13.08 5.22
C TYR A 83 -4.74 12.03 6.07
N GLU A 84 -5.68 11.31 5.47
CA GLU A 84 -6.57 10.40 6.20
C GLU A 84 -6.05 8.97 6.21
N VAL A 85 -5.40 8.57 5.11
CA VAL A 85 -4.90 7.21 4.91
C VAL A 85 -3.51 7.25 4.30
N ILE A 86 -2.64 6.43 4.87
CA ILE A 86 -1.31 6.16 4.35
C ILE A 86 -1.37 4.88 3.51
N LEU A 87 -0.94 4.94 2.26
CA LEU A 87 -0.67 3.75 1.47
C LEU A 87 0.83 3.48 1.44
N CYS A 88 1.20 2.24 1.69
CA CYS A 88 2.59 1.80 1.74
C CYS A 88 2.75 0.41 1.12
N HIS A 89 3.98 -0.07 0.98
CA HIS A 89 4.30 -1.34 0.33
C HIS A 89 5.54 -2.00 0.93
N GLY A 90 5.55 -3.34 0.96
CA GLY A 90 6.70 -4.14 1.40
C GLY A 90 7.11 -3.92 2.85
N GLY A 91 8.33 -4.32 3.21
CA GLY A 91 8.83 -4.25 4.59
C GLY A 91 8.88 -2.85 5.19
N THR A 92 9.15 -1.80 4.39
CA THR A 92 9.05 -0.40 4.86
C THR A 92 7.60 -0.08 5.26
N GLY A 93 6.61 -0.66 4.56
CA GLY A 93 5.21 -0.52 4.92
C GLY A 93 4.88 -1.15 6.28
N ASP A 94 5.56 -2.24 6.67
CA ASP A 94 5.36 -2.88 7.97
C ASP A 94 5.84 -2.01 9.12
N THR A 95 6.95 -1.28 8.95
CA THR A 95 7.41 -0.32 9.97
C THR A 95 6.43 0.83 10.15
N ILE A 96 5.83 1.33 9.08
CA ILE A 96 4.78 2.35 9.13
C ILE A 96 3.52 1.79 9.80
N PHE A 97 3.08 0.59 9.42
CA PHE A 97 1.89 -0.05 9.98
C PHE A 97 1.99 -0.21 11.51
N ARG A 98 3.16 -0.61 12.03
CA ARG A 98 3.40 -0.69 13.49
C ARG A 98 3.32 0.67 14.17
N SER A 99 3.67 1.75 13.47
CA SER A 99 3.67 3.11 14.03
C SER A 99 2.28 3.76 14.04
N VAL A 100 1.47 3.54 13.01
CA VAL A 100 0.15 4.18 12.81
C VAL A 100 -0.88 3.19 12.26
N PRO A 101 -1.18 2.09 12.98
CA PRO A 101 -1.92 0.94 12.44
C PRO A 101 -3.33 1.25 11.95
N HIS A 102 -3.98 2.26 12.55
CA HIS A 102 -5.38 2.59 12.26
C HIS A 102 -5.57 3.42 10.98
N SER A 103 -4.50 3.89 10.36
CA SER A 103 -4.57 4.81 9.21
C SER A 103 -3.77 4.31 8.00
N VAL A 104 -3.39 3.04 7.98
CA VAL A 104 -2.50 2.46 6.96
C VAL A 104 -3.21 1.38 6.17
N VAL A 105 -3.01 1.38 4.87
CA VAL A 105 -3.37 0.29 3.96
C VAL A 105 -2.12 -0.12 3.17
N LYS A 106 -1.79 -1.41 3.22
CA LYS A 106 -0.69 -1.96 2.42
C LYS A 106 -1.14 -2.26 1.00
N ILE A 107 -0.31 -1.90 0.03
CA ILE A 107 -0.43 -2.39 -1.35
C ILE A 107 0.17 -3.78 -1.36
N GLU A 108 -0.68 -4.80 -1.48
CA GLU A 108 -0.27 -6.19 -1.49
C GLU A 108 0.36 -6.58 -2.83
N ARG A 109 1.36 -7.43 -2.78
CA ARG A 109 1.93 -8.12 -3.95
C ARG A 109 1.21 -9.47 -4.11
N SER A 110 1.10 -9.91 -5.34
CA SER A 110 0.56 -11.23 -5.69
C SER A 110 1.67 -12.12 -6.25
N ASP A 111 1.44 -13.43 -6.26
CA ASP A 111 2.33 -14.41 -6.87
C ASP A 111 2.59 -14.10 -8.35
N MET A 112 1.59 -13.54 -9.04
CA MET A 112 1.71 -13.07 -10.43
C MET A 112 2.65 -11.87 -10.57
N ASP A 113 2.83 -11.08 -9.52
CA ASP A 113 3.81 -9.98 -9.52
C ASP A 113 5.22 -10.54 -9.41
N VAL A 114 5.40 -11.58 -8.58
CA VAL A 114 6.66 -12.34 -8.46
C VAL A 114 6.99 -13.03 -9.79
N LEU A 115 6.03 -13.76 -10.38
CA LEU A 115 6.20 -14.43 -11.66
C LEU A 115 6.64 -13.45 -12.76
N ARG A 116 6.00 -12.28 -12.83
CA ARG A 116 6.39 -11.25 -13.81
C ARG A 116 7.81 -10.74 -13.61
N ALA A 117 8.23 -10.54 -12.36
CA ALA A 117 9.58 -10.12 -12.05
C ALA A 117 10.60 -11.22 -12.42
N LEU A 118 10.31 -12.48 -12.10
CA LEU A 118 11.15 -13.62 -12.47
C LEU A 118 11.28 -13.76 -13.99
N ARG A 119 10.18 -13.61 -14.74
CA ARG A 119 10.19 -13.61 -16.22
C ARG A 119 11.09 -12.53 -16.84
N VAL A 120 11.29 -11.43 -16.15
CA VAL A 120 12.25 -10.40 -16.58
C VAL A 120 13.66 -10.80 -16.18
N ALA A 121 13.85 -11.33 -14.97
CA ALA A 121 15.12 -11.68 -14.40
C ALA A 121 15.77 -12.92 -15.04
N GLU A 122 14.98 -13.93 -15.48
CA GLU A 122 15.45 -15.16 -16.13
C GLU A 122 16.22 -14.90 -17.43
N LYS A 123 15.99 -13.76 -18.09
CA LYS A 123 16.77 -13.35 -19.29
C LYS A 123 18.25 -13.06 -18.99
N TYR A 124 18.59 -12.93 -17.72
CA TYR A 124 19.93 -12.56 -17.26
C TYR A 124 20.62 -13.67 -16.48
N SER A 125 19.86 -14.59 -15.87
CA SER A 125 20.38 -15.77 -15.16
C SER A 125 19.27 -16.76 -14.90
N ASP A 126 19.59 -18.05 -14.93
CA ASP A 126 18.77 -19.16 -14.44
C ASP A 126 18.81 -19.32 -12.92
N ARG A 127 19.65 -18.53 -12.21
CA ARG A 127 19.83 -18.54 -10.75
C ARG A 127 19.45 -17.17 -10.18
N ILE A 128 18.32 -17.09 -9.50
CA ILE A 128 17.73 -15.83 -9.07
C ILE A 128 17.49 -15.85 -7.55
N ILE A 129 17.83 -14.74 -6.87
CA ILE A 129 17.50 -14.51 -5.47
C ILE A 129 16.11 -13.88 -5.41
N LEU A 130 15.21 -14.44 -4.59
CA LEU A 130 13.95 -13.82 -4.18
C LEU A 130 14.15 -13.21 -2.79
N ALA A 131 14.28 -11.89 -2.71
CA ALA A 131 14.42 -11.18 -1.45
C ALA A 131 13.04 -10.87 -0.85
N SER A 132 12.74 -11.42 0.33
CA SER A 132 11.45 -11.30 1.03
C SER A 132 11.62 -10.78 2.44
N TYR A 133 10.73 -9.86 2.84
CA TYR A 133 10.68 -9.36 4.21
C TYR A 133 9.74 -10.24 5.04
N GLN A 134 10.26 -10.82 6.16
CA GLN A 134 9.50 -11.61 7.12
C GLN A 134 8.62 -12.72 6.50
N ASP A 135 9.19 -13.48 5.56
CA ASP A 135 8.46 -14.58 4.92
C ASP A 135 7.14 -14.15 4.23
N GLU A 136 7.14 -12.96 3.64
CA GLU A 136 6.00 -12.44 2.85
C GLU A 136 5.61 -13.41 1.71
N PHE A 137 6.58 -14.18 1.24
CA PHE A 137 6.40 -15.24 0.25
C PHE A 137 6.83 -16.57 0.87
N HIS A 138 5.90 -17.51 1.01
CA HIS A 138 6.21 -18.86 1.48
C HIS A 138 7.19 -19.58 0.54
N ASP A 139 8.02 -20.44 1.08
CA ASP A 139 8.95 -21.29 0.29
C ASP A 139 8.23 -22.06 -0.83
N SER A 140 6.95 -22.38 -0.66
CA SER A 140 6.12 -23.00 -1.70
C SER A 140 6.06 -22.20 -3.01
N ILE A 141 6.07 -20.87 -2.94
CA ILE A 141 6.05 -20.02 -4.15
C ILE A 141 7.36 -20.16 -4.93
N ALA A 142 8.50 -20.17 -4.24
CA ALA A 142 9.79 -20.35 -4.89
C ALA A 142 9.84 -21.68 -5.65
N VAL A 143 9.39 -22.77 -5.01
CA VAL A 143 9.33 -24.13 -5.60
C VAL A 143 8.40 -24.18 -6.82
N GLU A 144 7.24 -23.55 -6.75
CA GLU A 144 6.31 -23.48 -7.88
C GLU A 144 6.91 -22.67 -9.05
N MET A 145 7.53 -21.54 -8.76
CA MET A 145 8.16 -20.68 -9.78
C MET A 145 9.34 -21.38 -10.46
N GLU A 146 10.15 -22.13 -9.70
CA GLU A 146 11.21 -22.97 -10.26
C GLU A 146 10.68 -23.96 -11.31
N ARG A 147 9.55 -24.62 -11.00
CA ARG A 147 8.91 -25.59 -11.92
C ARG A 147 8.32 -24.93 -13.17
N ILE A 148 7.75 -23.71 -13.01
CA ILE A 148 7.10 -23.01 -14.13
C ILE A 148 8.13 -22.44 -15.11
N LEU A 149 9.28 -21.98 -14.61
CA LEU A 149 10.25 -21.22 -15.38
C LEU A 149 11.55 -21.98 -15.69
N ASP A 150 11.72 -23.18 -15.15
CA ASP A 150 12.98 -23.96 -15.24
C ASP A 150 14.22 -23.16 -14.80
N ILE A 151 14.08 -22.47 -13.67
CA ILE A 151 15.11 -21.65 -13.03
C ILE A 151 15.35 -22.12 -11.60
N LYS A 152 16.45 -21.69 -10.97
CA LYS A 152 16.72 -21.89 -9.57
C LYS A 152 16.45 -20.62 -8.76
N VAL A 153 15.54 -20.70 -7.79
CA VAL A 153 15.18 -19.57 -6.92
C VAL A 153 15.68 -19.82 -5.49
N GLN A 154 16.49 -18.91 -5.00
CA GLN A 154 16.95 -18.92 -3.60
C GLN A 154 16.28 -17.81 -2.83
N CYS A 155 15.50 -18.16 -1.78
CA CYS A 155 14.88 -17.17 -0.90
C CYS A 155 15.94 -16.54 0.02
N ALA A 156 15.96 -15.21 0.06
CA ALA A 156 16.71 -14.40 1.01
C ALA A 156 15.70 -13.69 1.92
N ILE A 157 15.35 -14.36 3.05
CA ILE A 157 14.38 -13.86 4.02
C ILE A 157 15.10 -12.97 5.02
N TYR A 158 14.49 -11.83 5.37
CA TYR A 158 15.08 -10.87 6.32
C TYR A 158 13.99 -10.11 7.08
N ASP A 159 14.34 -9.62 8.27
CA ASP A 159 13.48 -8.74 9.10
C ASP A 159 14.10 -7.35 9.34
N SER A 160 15.37 -7.19 8.97
CA SER A 160 16.13 -5.97 9.17
C SER A 160 17.10 -5.72 8.02
N PRO A 161 17.55 -4.47 7.82
CA PRO A 161 18.54 -4.14 6.80
C PRO A 161 19.86 -4.91 6.95
N ALA A 162 20.28 -5.19 8.19
CA ALA A 162 21.51 -5.94 8.46
C ALA A 162 21.37 -7.41 8.02
N MET A 163 20.27 -8.08 8.39
CA MET A 163 19.98 -9.44 7.94
C MET A 163 19.80 -9.53 6.44
N MET A 164 19.18 -8.53 5.81
CA MET A 164 19.06 -8.48 4.36
C MET A 164 20.44 -8.50 3.67
N ARG A 165 21.37 -7.65 4.11
CA ARG A 165 22.74 -7.63 3.56
C ARG A 165 23.43 -8.99 3.73
N GLN A 166 23.32 -9.59 4.90
CA GLN A 166 23.92 -10.90 5.19
C GLN A 166 23.32 -12.01 4.31
N ALA A 167 21.99 -12.06 4.18
CA ALA A 167 21.31 -13.07 3.37
C ALA A 167 21.67 -12.93 1.88
N ILE A 168 21.67 -11.70 1.35
CA ILE A 168 22.06 -11.45 -0.05
C ILE A 168 23.54 -11.80 -0.27
N GLN A 169 24.44 -11.42 0.65
CA GLN A 169 25.87 -11.75 0.56
C GLN A 169 26.09 -13.26 0.52
N GLN A 170 25.40 -14.03 1.34
CA GLN A 170 25.49 -15.51 1.31
C GLN A 170 25.10 -16.07 -0.05
N CYS A 171 24.01 -15.58 -0.64
CA CYS A 171 23.58 -15.99 -1.98
C CYS A 171 24.61 -15.60 -3.06
N VAL A 172 25.20 -14.41 -2.96
CA VAL A 172 26.25 -13.95 -3.89
C VAL A 172 27.49 -14.85 -3.81
N LEU A 173 27.91 -15.26 -2.60
CA LEU A 173 29.03 -16.20 -2.41
C LEU A 173 28.73 -17.59 -3.01
N GLN A 174 27.46 -17.99 -3.10
CA GLN A 174 27.01 -19.19 -3.78
C GLN A 174 26.90 -19.03 -5.31
N GLY A 175 27.26 -17.84 -5.86
CA GLY A 175 27.30 -17.56 -7.28
C GLY A 175 26.00 -17.00 -7.88
N PHE A 176 25.02 -16.59 -7.06
CA PHE A 176 23.84 -15.87 -7.56
C PHE A 176 24.21 -14.41 -7.90
N LYS A 177 23.80 -13.94 -9.08
CA LYS A 177 24.13 -12.58 -9.58
C LYS A 177 22.88 -11.77 -9.94
N VAL A 178 21.71 -12.35 -9.82
CA VAL A 178 20.42 -11.72 -10.15
C VAL A 178 19.50 -11.82 -8.96
N LEU A 179 18.81 -10.73 -8.65
CA LEU A 179 17.87 -10.63 -7.53
C LEU A 179 16.56 -10.00 -7.98
N ILE A 180 15.44 -10.53 -7.48
CA ILE A 180 14.15 -9.85 -7.48
C ILE A 180 13.74 -9.52 -6.05
N GLY A 181 13.10 -8.35 -5.81
CA GLY A 181 12.71 -7.96 -4.46
C GLY A 181 12.18 -6.54 -4.37
N GLY A 182 12.45 -5.88 -3.24
CA GLY A 182 12.16 -4.47 -3.03
C GLY A 182 13.29 -3.54 -3.51
N GLY A 183 13.07 -2.22 -3.46
CA GLY A 183 14.07 -1.24 -3.88
C GLY A 183 15.36 -1.30 -3.06
N VAL A 184 15.25 -1.55 -1.74
CA VAL A 184 16.42 -1.64 -0.86
C VAL A 184 17.25 -2.89 -1.15
N SER A 185 16.60 -4.04 -1.36
CA SER A 185 17.29 -5.29 -1.71
C SER A 185 17.92 -5.23 -3.11
N LYS A 186 17.25 -4.54 -4.06
CA LYS A 186 17.84 -4.24 -5.38
C LYS A 186 19.14 -3.44 -5.23
N ALA A 187 19.11 -2.33 -4.50
CA ALA A 187 20.30 -1.50 -4.29
C ALA A 187 21.44 -2.30 -3.61
N CYS A 188 21.11 -3.11 -2.60
CA CYS A 188 22.07 -3.99 -1.95
C CYS A 188 22.71 -4.98 -2.92
N MET A 189 21.94 -5.59 -3.82
CA MET A 189 22.48 -6.52 -4.84
C MET A 189 23.40 -5.81 -5.83
N GLU A 190 23.08 -4.58 -6.21
CA GLU A 190 23.90 -3.75 -7.10
C GLU A 190 25.24 -3.36 -6.46
N GLU A 191 25.27 -3.13 -5.13
CA GLU A 191 26.53 -2.92 -4.36
C GLU A 191 27.47 -4.14 -4.43
N TYR A 192 26.93 -5.36 -4.55
CA TYR A 192 27.71 -6.58 -4.75
C TYR A 192 28.04 -6.87 -6.23
N GLY A 193 27.79 -5.93 -7.13
CA GLY A 193 28.04 -6.07 -8.56
C GLY A 193 27.08 -6.97 -9.31
N GLY A 194 25.96 -7.34 -8.68
CA GLY A 194 24.87 -8.08 -9.30
C GLY A 194 23.82 -7.18 -9.92
N ARG A 195 22.72 -7.78 -10.37
CA ARG A 195 21.59 -7.08 -10.98
C ARG A 195 20.32 -7.29 -10.18
N GLY A 196 19.67 -6.20 -9.76
CA GLY A 196 18.42 -6.23 -9.00
C GLY A 196 17.22 -5.77 -9.83
N PHE A 197 16.07 -6.44 -9.66
CA PHE A 197 14.78 -6.09 -10.24
C PHE A 197 13.73 -5.89 -9.15
N ILE A 198 12.90 -4.88 -9.30
CA ILE A 198 11.83 -4.60 -8.34
C ILE A 198 10.59 -5.42 -8.71
N ILE A 199 10.02 -6.10 -7.72
CA ILE A 199 8.70 -6.72 -7.83
C ILE A 199 7.66 -5.61 -7.77
N LYS A 200 7.07 -5.25 -8.92
CA LYS A 200 6.07 -4.18 -9.04
C LYS A 200 4.67 -4.72 -8.82
N PRO A 201 3.87 -4.11 -7.94
CA PRO A 201 2.47 -4.50 -7.76
C PRO A 201 1.66 -4.23 -9.04
N ALA A 202 0.69 -5.09 -9.32
CA ALA A 202 -0.23 -4.89 -10.43
C ALA A 202 -1.11 -3.65 -10.21
N HIS A 203 -1.53 -3.01 -11.29
CA HIS A 203 -2.50 -1.91 -11.24
C HIS A 203 -3.75 -2.26 -10.43
N ARG A 204 -4.24 -3.50 -10.56
CA ARG A 204 -5.40 -3.97 -9.81
C ARG A 204 -5.13 -4.00 -8.29
N SER A 205 -3.96 -4.44 -7.85
CA SER A 205 -3.57 -4.43 -6.43
C SER A 205 -3.51 -3.01 -5.90
N ILE A 206 -2.95 -2.08 -6.67
CA ILE A 206 -2.90 -0.65 -6.33
C ILE A 206 -4.32 -0.10 -6.19
N GLN A 207 -5.18 -0.28 -7.20
CA GLN A 207 -6.57 0.18 -7.18
C GLN A 207 -7.37 -0.40 -6.02
N LEU A 208 -7.13 -1.68 -5.68
CA LEU A 208 -7.79 -2.32 -4.54
C LEU A 208 -7.32 -1.72 -3.22
N ALA A 209 -6.04 -1.40 -3.07
CA ALA A 209 -5.52 -0.71 -1.89
C ALA A 209 -6.16 0.68 -1.71
N PHE A 210 -6.27 1.46 -2.77
CA PHE A 210 -6.99 2.76 -2.73
C PHE A 210 -8.47 2.59 -2.39
N LYS A 211 -9.14 1.56 -2.91
CA LYS A 211 -10.54 1.26 -2.56
C LYS A 211 -10.67 0.93 -1.07
N ARG A 212 -9.79 0.08 -0.53
CA ARG A 212 -9.73 -0.22 0.91
C ARG A 212 -9.46 1.04 1.73
N GLY A 213 -8.54 1.89 1.26
CA GLY A 213 -8.23 3.18 1.88
C GLY A 213 -9.43 4.12 1.95
N ARG A 214 -10.23 4.22 0.89
CA ARG A 214 -11.48 5.01 0.90
C ARG A 214 -12.48 4.49 1.95
N HIS A 215 -12.64 3.17 2.05
CA HIS A 215 -13.52 2.59 3.07
C HIS A 215 -13.00 2.89 4.48
N LEU A 216 -11.69 2.83 4.70
CA LEU A 216 -11.07 3.18 5.97
C LEU A 216 -11.32 4.65 6.32
N ALA A 217 -11.03 5.58 5.40
CA ALA A 217 -11.25 7.01 5.60
C ALA A 217 -12.72 7.32 5.87
N GLN A 218 -13.64 6.69 5.13
CA GLN A 218 -15.07 6.84 5.37
C GLN A 218 -15.47 6.38 6.76
N SER A 219 -15.03 5.19 7.19
CA SER A 219 -15.32 4.66 8.53
C SER A 219 -14.78 5.57 9.63
N GLN A 220 -13.58 6.13 9.45
CA GLN A 220 -13.00 7.08 10.39
C GLN A 220 -13.78 8.39 10.49
N ARG A 221 -14.20 8.95 9.34
CA ARG A 221 -15.05 10.16 9.30
C ARG A 221 -16.40 9.91 9.99
N GLU A 222 -17.02 8.75 9.74
CA GLU A 222 -18.28 8.38 10.37
C GLU A 222 -18.14 8.20 11.88
N ALA A 223 -17.06 7.56 12.35
CA ALA A 223 -16.77 7.41 13.76
C ALA A 223 -16.56 8.76 14.45
N LYS A 224 -15.72 9.63 13.86
CA LYS A 224 -15.50 11.00 14.37
C LYS A 224 -16.82 11.79 14.45
N ARG A 225 -17.67 11.69 13.44
CA ARG A 225 -18.98 12.38 13.44
C ARG A 225 -19.91 11.85 14.52
N ARG A 226 -19.98 10.51 14.70
CA ARG A 226 -20.81 9.90 15.76
C ARG A 226 -20.35 10.37 17.15
N ASN A 227 -19.04 10.33 17.38
CA ASN A 227 -18.46 10.80 18.64
C ASN A 227 -18.73 12.30 18.87
N GLY A 228 -18.56 13.15 17.85
CA GLY A 228 -18.86 14.57 17.93
C GLY A 228 -20.35 14.83 18.21
N ASN A 229 -21.27 14.12 17.56
CA ASN A 229 -22.69 14.24 17.83
C ASN A 229 -23.04 13.80 19.27
N MET A 230 -22.41 12.71 19.74
CA MET A 230 -22.61 12.22 21.11
C MET A 230 -22.12 13.22 22.14
N MET A 231 -20.94 13.80 21.94
CA MET A 231 -20.40 14.84 22.82
C MET A 231 -21.31 16.07 22.83
N MET A 232 -21.79 16.51 21.67
CA MET A 232 -22.72 17.63 21.58
C MET A 232 -24.03 17.37 22.36
N ILE A 233 -24.58 16.16 22.27
CA ILE A 233 -25.80 15.79 23.05
C ILE A 233 -25.48 15.84 24.55
N LEU A 234 -24.35 15.25 24.98
CA LEU A 234 -23.95 15.24 26.39
C LEU A 234 -23.75 16.66 26.95
N GLU A 235 -23.15 17.58 26.19
CA GLU A 235 -22.92 18.97 26.59
C GLU A 235 -24.23 19.77 26.75
N HIS A 236 -25.31 19.37 26.05
CA HIS A 236 -26.62 20.05 26.14
C HIS A 236 -27.57 19.42 27.17
N LEU A 237 -27.17 18.35 27.85
CA LEU A 237 -27.94 17.79 28.95
C LEU A 237 -27.86 18.71 30.18
N GLN A 238 -28.99 18.95 30.84
CA GLN A 238 -29.05 19.70 32.08
C GLN A 238 -28.59 18.90 33.30
N GLU A 239 -28.54 17.57 33.12
CA GLU A 239 -28.08 16.62 34.14
C GLU A 239 -26.58 16.33 33.96
N GLY A 240 -25.85 16.17 35.08
CA GLY A 240 -24.47 15.71 35.07
C GLY A 240 -24.39 14.24 34.67
N VAL A 241 -23.63 13.94 33.60
CA VAL A 241 -23.37 12.58 33.12
C VAL A 241 -21.91 12.25 33.34
N LEU A 242 -21.67 11.12 34.03
CA LEU A 242 -20.35 10.57 34.25
C LEU A 242 -20.31 9.14 33.71
N CYS A 243 -19.45 8.86 32.74
CA CYS A 243 -19.22 7.53 32.23
C CYS A 243 -17.85 7.04 32.71
N ILE A 244 -17.80 5.85 33.30
CA ILE A 244 -16.58 5.23 33.81
C ILE A 244 -16.38 3.86 33.15
N ASP A 245 -15.12 3.41 33.03
CA ASP A 245 -14.77 2.06 32.58
C ASP A 245 -14.86 1.03 33.73
N SER A 246 -14.56 -0.23 33.41
CA SER A 246 -14.53 -1.33 34.40
C SER A 246 -13.45 -1.16 35.48
N GLU A 247 -12.44 -0.32 35.23
CA GLU A 247 -11.33 0.00 36.15
C GLU A 247 -11.56 1.31 36.91
N GLN A 248 -12.80 1.86 36.83
CA GLN A 248 -13.22 3.11 37.48
C GLN A 248 -12.54 4.39 36.98
N HIS A 249 -11.94 4.36 35.80
CA HIS A 249 -11.45 5.56 35.15
C HIS A 249 -12.59 6.32 34.47
N VAL A 250 -12.57 7.64 34.61
CA VAL A 250 -13.56 8.50 33.96
C VAL A 250 -13.28 8.55 32.45
N LEU A 251 -14.20 8.04 31.65
CA LEU A 251 -14.16 8.07 30.20
C LEU A 251 -14.76 9.36 29.63
N ILE A 252 -15.89 9.79 30.18
CA ILE A 252 -16.63 10.98 29.73
C ILE A 252 -17.29 11.64 30.95
N ALA A 253 -17.22 12.95 31.01
CA ALA A 253 -18.02 13.78 31.93
C ALA A 253 -18.51 15.02 31.16
N ASN A 254 -19.80 15.37 31.28
CA ASN A 254 -20.29 16.66 30.81
C ASN A 254 -20.18 17.73 31.90
N LYS A 255 -20.35 18.99 31.53
CA LYS A 255 -20.36 20.11 32.47
C LYS A 255 -21.75 20.28 33.07
#